data_a6c347da5efbe9f02f038dcfd309e68f
#
_entry.id   a6c347da5efbe9f02f038dcfd309e68f
#
_cell.length_a   1.000
_cell.length_b   1.000
_cell.length_c   1.000
_cell.angle_alpha   90.00
_cell.angle_beta   90.00
_cell.angle_gamma   90.00
#
_symmetry.space_group_name_H-M   'P 1'
#
loop_
_entity.id
_entity.type
_entity.pdbx_description
1 polymer ?
#
loop_
_entity_poly.entity_id
_entity_poly.type
_entity_poly.pdbx_seq_one_letter_code
_entity_poly.pdbx_strand_id
1 'polypeptide(L)'
;MTGTVPPVALQRRWRDLVDRRLPQAARARPEWPVRLDHCFARILLDNACGGPWRESVAPPAWANMPPERLAVAVDLGEAVLAAKADLGLLNRRSLAWRGKIRRAVPTSTPASLTGQGFVLRCWIRADDAPFAALNADPEVMRHFPSTKNRSESLIEARAIDRRFESDGFGPWAMEVPGEGFVGFVGAMRLIRPMPFAGGETAGSNVEIGWRLARSAWGRGLATRAARLALADLFGRCGVPAVVAFTAAGNTPSRRVMERLGMAFSEDFLHPALPADHHLQPHVLYRLSADGAFAEGNQAPEDHRS
;
A
#
# COMPACT_ATOMS: atom_id res chain seq x y z
N MET A 1 23.24 11.22 -16.94
CA MET A 1 23.02 9.87 -16.40
C MET A 1 22.91 8.93 -17.58
N THR A 2 23.97 8.20 -17.90
CA THR A 2 24.03 7.23 -19.00
C THR A 2 23.18 6.03 -18.62
N GLY A 3 21.94 5.97 -19.12
CA GLY A 3 21.06 4.84 -18.91
C GLY A 3 21.65 3.59 -19.55
N THR A 4 21.88 2.56 -18.75
CA THR A 4 22.34 1.25 -19.22
C THR A 4 21.25 0.67 -20.11
N VAL A 5 21.57 0.33 -21.36
CA VAL A 5 20.63 -0.29 -22.30
C VAL A 5 20.23 -1.68 -21.78
N PRO A 6 18.94 -2.05 -21.81
CA PRO A 6 18.50 -3.38 -21.37
C PRO A 6 19.20 -4.51 -22.16
N PRO A 7 19.57 -5.62 -21.48
CA PRO A 7 20.13 -6.79 -22.17
C PRO A 7 19.21 -7.30 -23.29
N VAL A 8 19.80 -7.74 -24.40
CA VAL A 8 19.05 -8.23 -25.58
C VAL A 8 18.08 -9.37 -25.20
N ALA A 9 18.46 -10.22 -24.26
CA ALA A 9 17.60 -11.31 -23.77
C ALA A 9 16.34 -10.75 -23.08
N LEU A 10 16.45 -9.69 -22.29
CA LEU A 10 15.31 -9.05 -21.61
C LEU A 10 14.40 -8.35 -22.62
N GLN A 11 14.97 -7.67 -23.62
CA GLN A 11 14.21 -7.05 -24.71
C GLN A 11 13.42 -8.10 -25.53
N ARG A 12 14.02 -9.27 -25.81
CA ARG A 12 13.34 -10.38 -26.49
C ARG A 12 12.19 -10.94 -25.66
N ARG A 13 12.41 -11.17 -24.35
CA ARG A 13 11.36 -11.61 -23.42
C ARG A 13 10.19 -10.63 -23.38
N TRP A 14 10.47 -9.34 -23.30
CA TRP A 14 9.47 -8.28 -23.31
C TRP A 14 8.62 -8.34 -24.61
N ARG A 15 9.27 -8.38 -25.76
CA ARG A 15 8.56 -8.39 -27.04
C ARG A 15 7.73 -9.66 -27.22
N ASP A 16 8.26 -10.83 -26.91
CA ASP A 16 7.48 -12.08 -26.96
C ASP A 16 6.26 -12.02 -26.03
N LEU A 17 6.44 -11.51 -24.81
CA LEU A 17 5.36 -11.38 -23.83
C LEU A 17 4.23 -10.46 -24.34
N VAL A 18 4.59 -9.26 -24.79
CA VAL A 18 3.62 -8.20 -25.12
C VAL A 18 3.02 -8.37 -26.51
N ASP A 19 3.85 -8.74 -27.52
CA ASP A 19 3.42 -8.81 -28.91
C ASP A 19 2.68 -10.13 -29.24
N ARG A 20 2.91 -11.19 -28.44
CA ARG A 20 2.40 -12.53 -28.74
C ARG A 20 1.61 -13.16 -27.59
N ARG A 21 2.23 -13.39 -26.44
CA ARG A 21 1.68 -14.23 -25.37
C ARG A 21 0.47 -13.59 -24.67
N LEU A 22 0.53 -12.32 -24.32
CA LEU A 22 -0.60 -11.61 -23.70
C LEU A 22 -1.79 -11.45 -24.66
N PRO A 23 -1.63 -11.01 -25.94
CA PRO A 23 -2.73 -10.99 -26.89
C PRO A 23 -3.33 -12.37 -27.17
N GLN A 24 -2.51 -13.40 -27.22
CA GLN A 24 -3.00 -14.78 -27.38
C GLN A 24 -3.82 -15.23 -26.18
N ALA A 25 -3.35 -15.00 -24.97
CA ALA A 25 -4.07 -15.32 -23.73
C ALA A 25 -5.40 -14.56 -23.60
N ALA A 26 -5.46 -13.31 -24.08
CA ALA A 26 -6.66 -12.49 -24.07
C ALA A 26 -7.79 -13.05 -24.94
N ARG A 27 -7.50 -13.88 -25.95
CA ARG A 27 -8.52 -14.54 -26.77
C ARG A 27 -9.35 -15.55 -25.96
N ALA A 28 -8.70 -16.20 -24.99
CA ALA A 28 -9.33 -17.19 -24.12
C ALA A 28 -9.90 -16.59 -22.81
N ARG A 29 -9.73 -15.28 -22.60
CA ARG A 29 -10.11 -14.58 -21.34
C ARG A 29 -10.97 -13.35 -21.67
N PRO A 30 -12.28 -13.55 -21.94
CA PRO A 30 -13.18 -12.46 -22.35
C PRO A 30 -13.35 -11.38 -21.26
N GLU A 31 -13.05 -11.69 -20.01
CA GLU A 31 -13.08 -10.78 -18.87
C GLU A 31 -11.91 -9.76 -18.86
N TRP A 32 -10.87 -9.98 -19.64
CA TRP A 32 -9.74 -9.06 -19.70
C TRP A 32 -10.13 -7.75 -20.37
N PRO A 33 -9.72 -6.59 -19.80
CA PRO A 33 -10.16 -5.27 -20.26
C PRO A 33 -9.52 -4.82 -21.57
N VAL A 34 -8.46 -5.50 -22.03
CA VAL A 34 -7.69 -5.15 -23.24
C VAL A 34 -7.30 -6.41 -24.01
N ARG A 35 -7.05 -6.24 -25.31
CA ARG A 35 -6.71 -7.34 -26.23
C ARG A 35 -5.50 -7.07 -27.12
N LEU A 36 -5.09 -5.79 -27.22
CA LEU A 36 -4.05 -5.37 -28.16
C LEU A 36 -2.70 -5.20 -27.47
N ASP A 37 -1.63 -5.52 -28.14
CA ASP A 37 -0.24 -5.46 -27.71
C ASP A 37 0.14 -4.11 -27.08
N HIS A 38 -0.16 -3.01 -27.76
CA HIS A 38 0.13 -1.67 -27.26
C HIS A 38 -0.65 -1.31 -25.97
N CYS A 39 -1.81 -1.94 -25.75
CA CYS A 39 -2.55 -1.78 -24.49
C CYS A 39 -1.84 -2.49 -23.34
N PHE A 40 -1.38 -3.73 -23.57
CA PHE A 40 -0.57 -4.46 -22.59
C PHE A 40 0.73 -3.73 -22.30
N ALA A 41 1.45 -3.29 -23.36
CA ALA A 41 2.68 -2.51 -23.19
C ALA A 41 2.45 -1.28 -22.32
N ARG A 42 1.42 -0.48 -22.61
CA ARG A 42 1.06 0.69 -21.81
C ARG A 42 0.83 0.35 -20.36
N ILE A 43 0.00 -0.67 -20.09
CA ILE A 43 -0.37 -1.08 -18.74
C ILE A 43 0.87 -1.49 -17.94
N LEU A 44 1.68 -2.37 -18.48
CA LEU A 44 2.83 -2.92 -17.79
C LEU A 44 3.92 -1.87 -17.56
N LEU A 45 4.22 -1.05 -18.58
CA LEU A 45 5.21 0.02 -18.47
C LEU A 45 4.79 1.11 -17.49
N ASP A 46 3.52 1.56 -17.54
CA ASP A 46 3.02 2.55 -16.59
C ASP A 46 3.11 2.03 -15.14
N ASN A 47 2.75 0.78 -14.90
CA ASN A 47 2.84 0.20 -13.56
C ASN A 47 4.30 -0.02 -13.11
N ALA A 48 5.21 -0.36 -14.00
CA ALA A 48 6.64 -0.46 -13.69
C ALA A 48 7.29 0.91 -13.41
N CYS A 49 6.75 1.99 -13.98
CA CYS A 49 7.21 3.35 -13.75
C CYS A 49 6.50 4.06 -12.57
N GLY A 50 5.35 3.53 -12.11
CA GLY A 50 4.50 4.20 -11.12
C GLY A 50 3.81 5.45 -11.65
N GLY A 51 3.63 5.56 -12.98
CA GLY A 51 3.05 6.69 -13.71
C GLY A 51 3.14 6.49 -15.22
N PRO A 52 2.69 7.49 -16.04
CA PRO A 52 2.81 7.40 -17.49
C PRO A 52 4.28 7.24 -17.91
N TRP A 53 4.68 6.10 -18.42
CA TRP A 53 6.07 5.77 -18.72
C TRP A 53 6.77 6.78 -19.65
N ARG A 54 6.02 7.45 -20.54
CA ARG A 54 6.54 8.46 -21.48
C ARG A 54 7.02 9.75 -20.82
N GLU A 55 6.67 9.97 -19.56
CA GLU A 55 7.17 11.12 -18.78
C GLU A 55 8.61 10.89 -18.29
N SER A 56 9.04 9.62 -18.22
CA SER A 56 10.37 9.25 -17.69
C SER A 56 11.25 8.49 -18.67
N VAL A 57 10.72 7.97 -19.79
CA VAL A 57 11.44 7.12 -20.74
C VAL A 57 11.10 7.52 -22.18
N ALA A 58 12.14 7.73 -23.01
CA ALA A 58 11.98 7.98 -24.44
C ALA A 58 11.48 6.72 -25.19
N PRO A 59 10.62 6.85 -26.24
CA PRO A 59 10.27 5.73 -27.10
C PRO A 59 11.49 5.24 -27.95
N PRO A 60 11.57 3.93 -28.24
CA PRO A 60 10.73 2.85 -27.73
C PRO A 60 11.15 2.46 -26.30
N ALA A 61 10.16 2.26 -25.41
CA ALA A 61 10.44 2.00 -23.98
C ALA A 61 11.34 0.78 -23.76
N TRP A 62 11.14 -0.29 -24.50
CA TRP A 62 11.92 -1.54 -24.36
C TRP A 62 13.42 -1.38 -24.68
N ALA A 63 13.81 -0.32 -25.43
CA ALA A 63 15.19 -0.01 -25.74
C ALA A 63 15.80 1.02 -24.79
N ASN A 64 15.00 1.92 -24.23
CA ASN A 64 15.44 3.11 -23.50
C ASN A 64 15.11 3.08 -22.00
N MET A 65 14.36 2.09 -21.54
CA MET A 65 14.01 1.92 -20.12
C MET A 65 15.19 1.32 -19.35
N PRO A 66 15.47 1.75 -18.11
CA PRO A 66 16.42 1.08 -17.25
C PRO A 66 16.12 -0.43 -17.13
N PRO A 67 17.15 -1.30 -17.21
CA PRO A 67 16.97 -2.76 -17.23
C PRO A 67 16.11 -3.29 -16.08
N GLU A 68 16.29 -2.75 -14.88
CA GLU A 68 15.55 -3.12 -13.68
C GLU A 68 14.06 -2.79 -13.80
N ARG A 69 13.69 -1.68 -14.42
CA ARG A 69 12.28 -1.31 -14.67
C ARG A 69 11.65 -2.16 -15.77
N LEU A 70 12.40 -2.47 -16.81
CA LEU A 70 11.91 -3.36 -17.85
C LEU A 70 11.71 -4.78 -17.31
N ALA A 71 12.58 -5.24 -16.41
CA ALA A 71 12.40 -6.52 -15.72
C ALA A 71 11.10 -6.54 -14.90
N VAL A 72 10.83 -5.50 -14.11
CA VAL A 72 9.56 -5.37 -13.37
C VAL A 72 8.35 -5.43 -14.32
N ALA A 73 8.41 -4.76 -15.48
CA ALA A 73 7.32 -4.81 -16.46
C ALA A 73 7.11 -6.23 -17.05
N VAL A 74 8.19 -6.95 -17.30
CA VAL A 74 8.14 -8.35 -17.75
C VAL A 74 7.54 -9.24 -16.68
N ASP A 75 8.00 -9.13 -15.44
CA ASP A 75 7.53 -9.94 -14.30
C ASP A 75 6.05 -9.69 -14.00
N LEU A 76 5.58 -8.43 -14.10
CA LEU A 76 4.15 -8.10 -14.01
C LEU A 76 3.34 -8.82 -15.11
N GLY A 77 3.82 -8.84 -16.34
CA GLY A 77 3.14 -9.52 -17.42
C GLY A 77 3.10 -11.04 -17.27
N GLU A 78 4.17 -11.63 -16.75
CA GLU A 78 4.19 -13.06 -16.40
C GLU A 78 3.22 -13.36 -15.25
N ALA A 79 3.16 -12.49 -14.24
CA ALA A 79 2.21 -12.62 -13.14
C ALA A 79 0.74 -12.52 -13.61
N VAL A 80 0.45 -11.66 -14.60
CA VAL A 80 -0.87 -11.57 -15.23
C VAL A 80 -1.22 -12.88 -15.96
N LEU A 81 -0.29 -13.44 -16.73
CA LEU A 81 -0.49 -14.72 -17.41
C LEU A 81 -0.76 -15.86 -16.43
N ALA A 82 -0.06 -15.87 -15.30
CA ALA A 82 -0.18 -16.86 -14.24
C ALA A 82 -1.39 -16.62 -13.32
N ALA A 83 -2.25 -15.63 -13.58
CA ALA A 83 -3.36 -15.18 -12.73
C ALA A 83 -2.93 -14.76 -11.31
N LYS A 84 -1.67 -14.39 -11.12
CA LYS A 84 -1.11 -13.85 -9.87
C LYS A 84 -1.23 -12.33 -9.76
N ALA A 85 -1.58 -11.64 -10.85
CA ALA A 85 -1.83 -10.20 -10.90
C ALA A 85 -3.11 -9.89 -11.66
N ASP A 86 -3.90 -8.95 -11.14
CA ASP A 86 -5.16 -8.49 -11.76
C ASP A 86 -4.88 -7.45 -12.86
N LEU A 87 -5.04 -7.86 -14.11
CA LEU A 87 -4.89 -6.98 -15.29
C LEU A 87 -5.88 -5.81 -15.28
N GLY A 88 -7.10 -6.03 -14.78
CA GLY A 88 -8.12 -4.98 -14.67
C GLY A 88 -7.67 -3.86 -13.72
N LEU A 89 -7.11 -4.23 -12.58
CA LEU A 89 -6.55 -3.28 -11.62
C LEU A 89 -5.36 -2.52 -12.22
N LEU A 90 -4.42 -3.22 -12.84
CA LEU A 90 -3.26 -2.61 -13.50
C LEU A 90 -3.69 -1.63 -14.61
N ASN A 91 -4.72 -1.99 -15.39
CA ASN A 91 -5.26 -1.12 -16.44
C ASN A 91 -5.95 0.12 -15.85
N ARG A 92 -6.77 -0.02 -14.80
CA ARG A 92 -7.39 1.13 -14.12
C ARG A 92 -6.35 2.11 -13.62
N ARG A 93 -5.25 1.64 -13.00
CA ARG A 93 -4.14 2.49 -12.56
C ARG A 93 -3.50 3.27 -13.71
N SER A 94 -3.13 2.55 -14.78
CA SER A 94 -2.54 3.16 -15.96
C SER A 94 -3.44 4.24 -16.59
N LEU A 95 -4.73 3.98 -16.69
CA LEU A 95 -5.69 4.94 -17.21
C LEU A 95 -5.91 6.14 -16.26
N ALA A 96 -5.89 5.92 -14.96
CA ALA A 96 -6.01 6.98 -13.95
C ALA A 96 -4.82 7.96 -14.01
N TRP A 97 -3.60 7.44 -14.06
CA TRP A 97 -2.40 8.28 -14.22
C TRP A 97 -2.41 9.13 -15.50
N ARG A 98 -3.09 8.66 -16.55
CA ARG A 98 -3.24 9.37 -17.82
C ARG A 98 -4.47 10.29 -17.90
N GLY A 99 -5.22 10.43 -16.81
CA GLY A 99 -6.46 11.22 -16.79
C GLY A 99 -7.57 10.71 -17.72
N LYS A 100 -7.44 9.44 -18.21
CA LYS A 100 -8.39 8.85 -19.18
C LYS A 100 -9.58 8.15 -18.52
N ILE A 101 -9.53 7.92 -17.24
CA ILE A 101 -10.67 7.55 -16.42
C ILE A 101 -10.76 8.64 -15.36
N ARG A 102 -11.88 9.38 -15.33
CA ARG A 102 -12.36 9.86 -14.04
C ARG A 102 -12.49 8.60 -13.20
N ARG A 103 -11.64 8.47 -12.19
CA ARG A 103 -11.71 7.37 -11.27
C ARG A 103 -13.17 7.07 -10.98
N ALA A 104 -13.63 5.86 -11.34
CA ALA A 104 -14.59 5.22 -10.49
C ALA A 104 -13.85 5.02 -9.16
N VAL A 105 -13.99 5.95 -8.25
CA VAL A 105 -13.86 5.69 -6.83
C VAL A 105 -14.72 4.44 -6.64
N PRO A 106 -14.19 3.35 -6.04
CA PRO A 106 -15.06 2.24 -5.64
C PRO A 106 -16.24 2.90 -4.97
N THR A 107 -17.45 2.54 -5.33
CA THR A 107 -18.69 3.17 -4.93
C THR A 107 -18.58 3.61 -3.48
N SER A 108 -18.36 4.94 -3.30
CA SER A 108 -18.22 5.66 -2.05
C SER A 108 -17.19 5.08 -1.04
N THR A 109 -15.94 5.59 -1.07
CA THR A 109 -15.20 5.66 0.21
C THR A 109 -16.14 6.32 1.20
N PRO A 110 -16.52 5.68 2.32
CA PRO A 110 -17.40 6.32 3.29
C PRO A 110 -16.73 7.62 3.75
N ALA A 111 -17.52 8.64 4.03
CA ALA A 111 -17.00 9.90 4.54
C ALA A 111 -16.25 9.71 5.85
N SER A 112 -16.65 8.69 6.62
CA SER A 112 -16.03 8.30 7.88
C SER A 112 -16.42 6.87 8.29
N LEU A 113 -15.61 6.29 9.19
CA LEU A 113 -15.90 5.06 9.94
C LEU A 113 -15.98 5.43 11.41
N THR A 114 -17.10 5.13 12.06
CA THR A 114 -17.32 5.47 13.47
C THR A 114 -16.97 4.30 14.37
N GLY A 115 -16.04 4.50 15.29
CA GLY A 115 -15.67 3.56 16.35
C GLY A 115 -16.11 4.07 17.72
N GLN A 116 -16.00 3.20 18.73
CA GLN A 116 -16.32 3.58 20.10
C GLN A 116 -15.30 4.59 20.65
N GLY A 117 -15.71 5.86 20.75
CA GLY A 117 -14.90 6.96 21.26
C GLY A 117 -13.87 7.55 20.27
N PHE A 118 -14.04 7.30 18.98
CA PHE A 118 -13.26 7.92 17.90
C PHE A 118 -13.98 7.84 16.54
N VAL A 119 -13.52 8.66 15.61
CA VAL A 119 -13.94 8.61 14.20
C VAL A 119 -12.69 8.51 13.32
N LEU A 120 -12.73 7.65 12.33
CA LEU A 120 -11.78 7.63 11.23
C LEU A 120 -12.43 8.34 10.04
N ARG A 121 -11.82 9.40 9.54
CA ARG A 121 -12.35 10.22 8.45
C ARG A 121 -11.31 10.58 7.41
N CYS A 122 -11.73 11.06 6.27
CA CYS A 122 -10.81 11.63 5.29
C CYS A 122 -10.09 12.86 5.88
N TRP A 123 -8.92 13.15 5.33
CA TRP A 123 -8.07 14.26 5.77
C TRP A 123 -8.69 15.59 5.39
N ILE A 124 -8.53 16.58 6.25
CA ILE A 124 -8.93 17.98 6.03
C ILE A 124 -7.74 18.91 6.29
N ARG A 125 -7.79 20.14 5.81
CA ARG A 125 -6.70 21.11 6.01
C ARG A 125 -6.42 21.44 7.48
N ALA A 126 -7.43 21.31 8.33
CA ALA A 126 -7.23 21.51 9.78
C ALA A 126 -6.30 20.48 10.43
N ASP A 127 -6.09 19.31 9.78
CA ASP A 127 -5.18 18.28 10.26
C ASP A 127 -3.70 18.62 10.01
N ASP A 128 -3.40 19.56 9.16
CA ASP A 128 -2.04 19.91 8.74
C ASP A 128 -1.15 20.30 9.92
N ALA A 129 -1.65 21.13 10.84
CA ALA A 129 -0.89 21.61 11.98
C ALA A 129 -0.69 20.51 13.04
N PRO A 130 -1.74 19.80 13.52
CA PRO A 130 -1.56 18.72 14.47
C PRO A 130 -0.77 17.53 13.90
N PHE A 131 -0.86 17.25 12.60
CA PHE A 131 -0.03 16.21 11.96
C PHE A 131 1.45 16.61 11.89
N ALA A 132 1.75 17.88 11.61
CA ALA A 132 3.12 18.36 11.68
C ALA A 132 3.68 18.29 13.11
N ALA A 133 2.88 18.62 14.12
CA ALA A 133 3.26 18.49 15.52
C ALA A 133 3.51 17.02 15.92
N LEU A 134 2.65 16.11 15.48
CA LEU A 134 2.82 14.66 15.66
C LEU A 134 4.15 14.15 15.09
N ASN A 135 4.51 14.57 13.88
CA ASN A 135 5.72 14.15 13.19
C ASN A 135 7.00 14.82 13.73
N ALA A 136 6.86 15.93 14.41
CA ALA A 136 7.96 16.64 15.08
C ALA A 136 8.24 16.10 16.50
N ASP A 137 7.33 15.31 17.09
CA ASP A 137 7.51 14.73 18.43
C ASP A 137 8.52 13.56 18.37
N PRO A 138 9.70 13.67 19.02
CA PRO A 138 10.72 12.62 18.99
C PRO A 138 10.27 11.31 19.63
N GLU A 139 9.37 11.35 20.61
CA GLU A 139 8.83 10.14 21.24
C GLU A 139 7.90 9.38 20.29
N VAL A 140 7.09 10.09 19.50
CA VAL A 140 6.25 9.49 18.48
C VAL A 140 7.10 8.90 17.37
N MET A 141 8.15 9.60 16.99
CA MET A 141 9.03 9.26 15.87
C MET A 141 10.23 8.39 16.26
N ARG A 142 10.35 7.94 17.51
CA ARG A 142 11.52 7.20 18.02
C ARG A 142 11.83 5.89 17.28
N HIS A 143 10.85 5.32 16.56
CA HIS A 143 11.01 4.14 15.74
C HIS A 143 11.01 4.46 14.23
N PHE A 144 11.22 5.72 13.88
CA PHE A 144 11.43 6.23 12.54
C PHE A 144 12.84 6.82 12.41
N PRO A 145 13.39 6.92 11.19
CA PRO A 145 14.77 7.41 11.00
C PRO A 145 15.02 8.80 11.56
N SER A 146 14.00 9.66 11.51
CA SER A 146 14.06 11.04 12.02
C SER A 146 12.66 11.58 12.27
N THR A 147 12.58 12.68 13.03
CA THR A 147 11.40 13.56 13.03
C THR A 147 11.26 14.25 11.69
N LYS A 148 10.08 14.81 11.40
CA LYS A 148 9.81 15.56 10.18
C LYS A 148 9.48 17.01 10.49
N ASN A 149 9.96 17.92 9.67
CA ASN A 149 9.56 19.31 9.71
C ASN A 149 8.14 19.50 9.14
N ARG A 150 7.63 20.73 9.23
CA ARG A 150 6.29 21.07 8.76
C ARG A 150 6.11 20.80 7.24
N SER A 151 7.07 21.17 6.43
CA SER A 151 6.98 21.01 4.96
C SER A 151 6.93 19.54 4.57
N GLU A 152 7.79 18.70 5.16
CA GLU A 152 7.80 17.25 4.95
C GLU A 152 6.48 16.61 5.39
N SER A 153 5.93 17.06 6.52
CA SER A 153 4.65 16.59 7.03
C SER A 153 3.49 16.93 6.10
N LEU A 154 3.46 18.13 5.53
CA LEU A 154 2.44 18.53 4.57
C LEU A 154 2.52 17.72 3.26
N ILE A 155 3.73 17.44 2.78
CA ILE A 155 3.94 16.58 1.60
C ILE A 155 3.41 15.18 1.89
N GLU A 156 3.69 14.61 3.07
CA GLU A 156 3.19 13.31 3.50
C GLU A 156 1.67 13.30 3.61
N ALA A 157 1.06 14.31 4.25
CA ALA A 157 -0.40 14.43 4.37
C ALA A 157 -1.10 14.43 3.00
N ARG A 158 -0.58 15.17 2.02
CA ARG A 158 -1.13 15.20 0.65
C ARG A 158 -0.90 13.87 -0.08
N ALA A 159 0.19 13.17 0.20
CA ALA A 159 0.43 11.85 -0.37
C ALA A 159 -0.53 10.81 0.22
N ILE A 160 -0.83 10.88 1.51
CA ILE A 160 -1.81 10.05 2.19
C ILE A 160 -3.22 10.28 1.62
N ASP A 161 -3.64 11.52 1.53
CA ASP A 161 -4.98 11.90 1.07
C ASP A 161 -5.25 11.38 -0.37
N ARG A 162 -4.27 11.58 -1.26
CA ARG A 162 -4.34 11.05 -2.64
C ARG A 162 -4.54 9.53 -2.72
N ARG A 163 -4.21 8.75 -1.68
CA ARG A 163 -4.39 7.30 -1.70
C ARG A 163 -5.84 6.88 -1.67
N PHE A 164 -6.69 7.59 -0.95
CA PHE A 164 -8.14 7.36 -1.00
C PHE A 164 -8.68 7.49 -2.41
N GLU A 165 -8.17 8.44 -3.12
CA GLU A 165 -8.49 8.59 -4.53
C GLU A 165 -7.82 7.52 -5.40
N SER A 166 -6.55 7.04 -5.15
CA SER A 166 -5.80 6.12 -6.01
C SER A 166 -6.17 4.66 -5.80
N ASP A 167 -6.37 4.28 -4.59
CA ASP A 167 -6.53 2.89 -4.20
C ASP A 167 -7.95 2.58 -3.69
N GLY A 168 -8.78 3.62 -3.44
CA GLY A 168 -10.09 3.48 -2.81
C GLY A 168 -10.01 3.30 -1.29
N PHE A 169 -8.79 3.31 -0.75
CA PHE A 169 -8.48 3.25 0.68
C PHE A 169 -7.19 4.00 0.98
N GLY A 170 -7.00 4.38 2.23
CA GLY A 170 -5.82 5.10 2.69
C GLY A 170 -5.71 5.07 4.22
N PRO A 171 -4.65 5.63 4.78
CA PRO A 171 -4.58 5.93 6.21
C PRO A 171 -5.59 7.02 6.56
N TRP A 172 -6.59 6.68 7.36
CA TRP A 172 -7.62 7.59 7.84
C TRP A 172 -7.07 8.55 8.89
N ALA A 173 -7.44 9.82 8.84
CA ALA A 173 -7.26 10.73 9.95
C ALA A 173 -8.13 10.24 11.12
N MET A 174 -7.54 10.12 12.31
CA MET A 174 -8.24 9.71 13.52
C MET A 174 -8.56 10.92 14.38
N GLU A 175 -9.82 11.07 14.69
CA GLU A 175 -10.36 12.11 15.56
C GLU A 175 -10.98 11.51 16.80
N VAL A 176 -10.69 12.11 17.97
CA VAL A 176 -11.31 11.78 19.24
C VAL A 176 -12.17 12.96 19.68
N PRO A 177 -13.45 12.75 20.07
CA PRO A 177 -14.32 13.80 20.53
C PRO A 177 -13.70 14.60 21.69
N GLY A 178 -13.67 15.93 21.54
CA GLY A 178 -13.07 16.85 22.51
C GLY A 178 -11.55 17.02 22.38
N GLU A 179 -10.85 16.17 21.66
CA GLU A 179 -9.39 16.24 21.47
C GLU A 179 -9.01 16.62 20.02
N GLY A 180 -9.93 16.41 19.06
CA GLY A 180 -9.66 16.63 17.64
C GLY A 180 -8.79 15.55 17.02
N PHE A 181 -7.94 15.92 16.06
CA PHE A 181 -7.02 15.01 15.39
C PHE A 181 -5.96 14.47 16.36
N VAL A 182 -5.90 13.15 16.48
CA VAL A 182 -4.93 12.45 17.35
C VAL A 182 -3.95 11.56 16.59
N GLY A 183 -4.01 11.53 15.25
CA GLY A 183 -3.11 10.74 14.42
C GLY A 183 -3.82 10.10 13.23
N PHE A 184 -3.27 8.98 12.74
CA PHE A 184 -3.87 8.25 11.63
C PHE A 184 -3.77 6.74 11.82
N VAL A 185 -4.70 6.03 11.22
CA VAL A 185 -4.73 4.56 11.15
C VAL A 185 -5.30 4.14 9.80
N GLY A 186 -4.69 3.17 9.12
CA GLY A 186 -5.24 2.63 7.89
C GLY A 186 -4.21 1.99 7.00
N ALA A 187 -4.63 1.66 5.79
CA ALA A 187 -3.85 0.83 4.88
C ALA A 187 -3.31 1.63 3.69
N MET A 188 -2.16 1.19 3.18
CA MET A 188 -1.57 1.73 1.97
C MET A 188 -0.89 0.64 1.16
N ARG A 189 -0.85 0.78 -0.18
CA ARG A 189 -0.04 -0.10 -1.01
C ARG A 189 1.44 0.23 -0.86
N LEU A 190 2.25 -0.79 -0.72
CA LEU A 190 3.70 -0.65 -0.74
C LEU A 190 4.14 -0.30 -2.17
N ILE A 191 4.65 0.90 -2.35
CA ILE A 191 5.06 1.43 -3.67
C ILE A 191 6.50 1.03 -4.07
N ARG A 192 7.20 0.33 -3.19
CA ARG A 192 8.58 -0.14 -3.40
C ARG A 192 8.65 -1.64 -3.14
N PRO A 193 9.55 -2.36 -3.83
CA PRO A 193 9.89 -3.72 -3.45
C PRO A 193 10.42 -3.75 -2.01
N MET A 194 10.09 -4.81 -1.31
CA MET A 194 10.53 -5.05 0.06
C MET A 194 11.24 -6.41 0.13
N PRO A 195 12.29 -6.55 0.94
CA PRO A 195 13.12 -7.76 1.01
C PRO A 195 12.52 -8.83 1.93
N PHE A 196 11.24 -9.14 1.73
CA PHE A 196 10.55 -10.24 2.41
C PHE A 196 9.73 -11.06 1.41
N ALA A 197 9.40 -12.28 1.75
CA ALA A 197 8.68 -13.20 0.87
C ALA A 197 7.37 -12.59 0.35
N GLY A 198 7.21 -12.50 -0.98
CA GLY A 198 6.08 -11.86 -1.64
C GLY A 198 6.10 -10.32 -1.62
N GLY A 199 7.19 -9.70 -1.14
CA GLY A 199 7.42 -8.25 -1.16
C GLY A 199 8.18 -7.74 -2.37
N GLU A 200 8.68 -8.62 -3.21
CA GLU A 200 9.64 -8.33 -4.28
C GLU A 200 9.06 -7.44 -5.38
N THR A 201 7.74 -7.39 -5.48
CA THR A 201 7.04 -6.57 -6.48
C THR A 201 6.36 -5.37 -5.84
N ALA A 202 6.70 -4.18 -6.33
CA ALA A 202 6.04 -2.94 -5.91
C ALA A 202 4.51 -3.01 -6.14
N GLY A 203 3.72 -2.64 -5.14
CA GLY A 203 2.25 -2.65 -5.22
C GLY A 203 1.59 -4.01 -5.00
N SER A 204 2.35 -5.10 -4.80
CA SER A 204 1.79 -6.43 -4.52
C SER A 204 1.19 -6.53 -3.12
N ASN A 205 1.74 -5.81 -2.16
CA ASN A 205 1.30 -5.86 -0.78
C ASN A 205 0.58 -4.57 -0.35
N VAL A 206 -0.39 -4.75 0.53
CA VAL A 206 -1.08 -3.67 1.26
C VAL A 206 -0.59 -3.72 2.70
N GLU A 207 -0.01 -2.61 3.17
CA GLU A 207 0.43 -2.44 4.55
C GLU A 207 -0.67 -1.78 5.36
N ILE A 208 -0.98 -2.30 6.55
CA ILE A 208 -1.76 -1.60 7.59
C ILE A 208 -0.81 -0.95 8.57
N GLY A 209 -1.04 0.33 8.91
CA GLY A 209 -0.19 1.07 9.81
C GLY A 209 -0.95 2.10 10.64
N TRP A 210 -0.27 2.63 11.66
CA TRP A 210 -0.79 3.64 12.58
C TRP A 210 0.33 4.52 13.11
N ARG A 211 -0.02 5.78 13.42
CA ARG A 211 0.81 6.73 14.17
C ARG A 211 -0.12 7.64 14.97
N LEU A 212 -0.04 7.57 16.29
CA LEU A 212 -0.90 8.31 17.20
C LEU A 212 -0.09 9.24 18.09
N ALA A 213 -0.68 10.37 18.43
CA ALA A 213 -0.16 11.29 19.42
C ALA A 213 -0.05 10.61 20.79
N ARG A 214 0.86 11.06 21.64
CA ARG A 214 1.11 10.50 22.96
C ARG A 214 -0.14 10.51 23.85
N SER A 215 -0.98 11.55 23.74
CA SER A 215 -2.27 11.65 24.45
C SER A 215 -3.23 10.49 24.14
N ALA A 216 -3.09 9.85 22.98
CA ALA A 216 -3.92 8.73 22.54
C ALA A 216 -3.34 7.34 22.90
N TRP A 217 -2.13 7.29 23.49
CA TRP A 217 -1.50 6.02 23.84
C TRP A 217 -2.12 5.36 25.08
N GLY A 218 -1.93 4.05 25.22
CA GLY A 218 -2.42 3.28 26.38
C GLY A 218 -3.94 3.06 26.43
N ARG A 219 -4.70 3.67 25.54
CA ARG A 219 -6.17 3.67 25.53
C ARG A 219 -6.78 2.58 24.60
N GLY A 220 -5.97 1.71 24.01
CA GLY A 220 -6.41 0.69 23.06
C GLY A 220 -6.90 1.23 21.71
N LEU A 221 -6.75 2.54 21.46
CA LEU A 221 -7.27 3.23 20.28
C LEU A 221 -6.68 2.68 18.99
N ALA A 222 -5.36 2.45 18.93
CA ALA A 222 -4.70 1.90 17.73
C ALA A 222 -5.31 0.55 17.32
N THR A 223 -5.51 -0.38 18.25
CA THR A 223 -6.07 -1.71 17.97
C THR A 223 -7.52 -1.61 17.49
N ARG A 224 -8.37 -0.83 18.17
CA ARG A 224 -9.78 -0.67 17.79
C ARG A 224 -9.93 0.01 16.43
N ALA A 225 -9.14 1.05 16.18
CA ALA A 225 -9.15 1.78 14.93
C ALA A 225 -8.63 0.92 13.77
N ALA A 226 -7.56 0.14 13.99
CA ALA A 226 -7.05 -0.78 12.98
C ALA A 226 -8.03 -1.90 12.65
N ARG A 227 -8.76 -2.47 13.63
CA ARG A 227 -9.84 -3.44 13.37
C ARG A 227 -10.93 -2.85 12.48
N LEU A 228 -11.36 -1.63 12.78
CA LEU A 228 -12.37 -0.94 11.99
C LEU A 228 -11.90 -0.66 10.56
N ALA A 229 -10.66 -0.20 10.39
CA ALA A 229 -10.06 0.02 9.08
C ALA A 229 -9.86 -1.28 8.29
N LEU A 230 -9.49 -2.39 8.95
CA LEU A 230 -9.36 -3.72 8.34
C LEU A 230 -10.71 -4.27 7.89
N ALA A 231 -11.77 -4.10 8.69
CA ALA A 231 -13.12 -4.52 8.30
C ALA A 231 -13.60 -3.80 7.03
N ASP A 232 -13.37 -2.49 6.92
CA ASP A 232 -13.65 -1.73 5.70
C ASP A 232 -12.78 -2.20 4.52
N LEU A 233 -11.50 -2.41 4.76
CA LEU A 233 -10.53 -2.81 3.74
C LEU A 233 -10.85 -4.19 3.14
N PHE A 234 -11.12 -5.18 3.99
CA PHE A 234 -11.45 -6.53 3.57
C PHE A 234 -12.85 -6.61 2.96
N GLY A 235 -13.86 -5.98 3.60
CA GLY A 235 -15.24 -6.02 3.15
C GLY A 235 -15.50 -5.17 1.90
N ARG A 236 -15.31 -3.85 2.00
CA ARG A 236 -15.61 -2.92 0.91
C ARG A 236 -14.59 -2.93 -0.22
N CYS A 237 -13.29 -2.99 0.13
CA CYS A 237 -12.23 -2.89 -0.87
C CYS A 237 -11.79 -4.24 -1.43
N GLY A 238 -12.24 -5.36 -0.83
CA GLY A 238 -11.92 -6.71 -1.28
C GLY A 238 -10.42 -7.04 -1.27
N VAL A 239 -9.66 -6.44 -0.36
CA VAL A 239 -8.23 -6.73 -0.19
C VAL A 239 -8.11 -8.10 0.47
N PRO A 240 -7.40 -9.08 -0.11
CA PRO A 240 -7.40 -10.45 0.41
C PRO A 240 -6.49 -10.63 1.63
N ALA A 241 -5.46 -9.81 1.76
CA ALA A 241 -4.49 -9.89 2.86
C ALA A 241 -3.73 -8.58 3.04
N VAL A 242 -3.24 -8.37 4.25
CA VAL A 242 -2.39 -7.23 4.60
C VAL A 242 -1.11 -7.69 5.26
N VAL A 243 -0.11 -6.83 5.20
CA VAL A 243 1.12 -6.92 5.99
C VAL A 243 1.19 -5.75 6.98
N ALA A 244 1.93 -5.93 8.05
CA ALA A 244 2.41 -4.83 8.89
C ALA A 244 3.84 -5.11 9.29
N PHE A 245 4.67 -4.09 9.33
CA PHE A 245 6.05 -4.23 9.78
C PHE A 245 6.49 -3.03 10.61
N THR A 246 7.49 -3.26 11.43
CA THR A 246 8.07 -2.22 12.29
C THR A 246 9.48 -2.60 12.71
N ALA A 247 10.25 -1.62 13.19
CA ALA A 247 11.54 -1.88 13.81
C ALA A 247 11.39 -2.96 14.92
N ALA A 248 12.31 -3.92 14.98
CA ALA A 248 12.23 -5.08 15.88
C ALA A 248 12.03 -4.69 17.36
N GLY A 249 12.61 -3.56 17.80
CA GLY A 249 12.47 -3.01 19.15
C GLY A 249 11.15 -2.29 19.42
N ASN A 250 10.26 -2.11 18.43
CA ASN A 250 8.99 -1.43 18.62
C ASN A 250 7.91 -2.33 19.24
N THR A 251 8.11 -2.71 20.49
CA THR A 251 7.20 -3.58 21.26
C THR A 251 5.75 -3.07 21.27
N PRO A 252 5.46 -1.76 21.45
CA PRO A 252 4.08 -1.27 21.42
C PRO A 252 3.36 -1.59 20.11
N SER A 253 4.02 -1.40 18.94
CA SER A 253 3.44 -1.70 17.64
C SER A 253 3.23 -3.20 17.42
N ARG A 254 4.21 -4.03 17.82
CA ARG A 254 4.11 -5.48 17.76
C ARG A 254 2.91 -6.01 18.55
N ARG A 255 2.68 -5.51 19.77
CA ARG A 255 1.50 -5.86 20.58
C ARG A 255 0.18 -5.49 19.92
N VAL A 256 0.14 -4.41 19.12
CA VAL A 256 -1.07 -4.07 18.35
C VAL A 256 -1.26 -5.10 17.24
N MET A 257 -0.22 -5.48 16.48
CA MET A 257 -0.28 -6.50 15.44
C MET A 257 -0.79 -7.84 16.00
N GLU A 258 -0.25 -8.27 17.14
CA GLU A 258 -0.66 -9.50 17.83
C GLU A 258 -2.14 -9.45 18.26
N ARG A 259 -2.60 -8.32 18.83
CA ARG A 259 -4.01 -8.14 19.22
C ARG A 259 -4.97 -8.04 18.03
N LEU A 260 -4.48 -7.76 16.84
CA LEU A 260 -5.23 -7.80 15.60
C LEU A 260 -5.34 -9.22 15.03
N GLY A 261 -4.69 -10.22 15.64
CA GLY A 261 -4.62 -11.59 15.13
C GLY A 261 -3.62 -11.75 13.98
N MET A 262 -2.70 -10.80 13.80
CA MET A 262 -1.67 -10.92 12.78
C MET A 262 -0.61 -11.95 13.20
N ALA A 263 -0.27 -12.86 12.30
CA ALA A 263 0.79 -13.85 12.52
C ALA A 263 2.16 -13.25 12.19
N PHE A 264 3.16 -13.48 13.06
CA PHE A 264 4.55 -13.21 12.73
C PHE A 264 4.96 -14.05 11.52
N SER A 265 5.65 -13.42 10.58
CA SER A 265 6.10 -14.06 9.35
C SER A 265 7.62 -14.24 9.29
N GLU A 266 8.36 -13.16 9.41
CA GLU A 266 9.82 -13.17 9.28
C GLU A 266 10.46 -11.87 9.79
N ASP A 267 11.76 -11.93 10.05
CA ASP A 267 12.61 -10.76 10.26
C ASP A 267 13.21 -10.33 8.92
N PHE A 268 13.41 -9.02 8.72
CA PHE A 268 14.10 -8.51 7.54
C PHE A 268 14.86 -7.21 7.84
N LEU A 269 15.77 -6.84 6.95
CA LEU A 269 16.50 -5.58 7.02
C LEU A 269 15.79 -4.54 6.15
N HIS A 270 15.37 -3.42 6.76
CA HIS A 270 14.61 -2.38 6.04
C HIS A 270 15.49 -1.69 4.99
N PRO A 271 15.16 -1.74 3.67
CA PRO A 271 16.06 -1.35 2.58
C PRO A 271 16.32 0.16 2.48
N ALA A 272 15.50 0.99 3.12
CA ALA A 272 15.68 2.45 3.14
C ALA A 272 16.60 2.94 4.28
N LEU A 273 17.14 2.03 5.10
CA LEU A 273 18.01 2.37 6.22
C LEU A 273 19.44 1.87 5.94
N PRO A 274 20.48 2.61 6.38
CA PRO A 274 21.86 2.15 6.31
C PRO A 274 22.07 0.80 7.00
N ALA A 275 23.07 0.03 6.58
CA ALA A 275 23.32 -1.32 7.04
C ALA A 275 23.58 -1.45 8.54
N ASP A 276 24.09 -0.41 9.18
CA ASP A 276 24.44 -0.34 10.60
C ASP A 276 23.45 0.48 11.44
N HIS A 277 22.35 0.93 10.84
CA HIS A 277 21.37 1.72 11.54
C HIS A 277 20.58 0.86 12.54
N HIS A 278 20.51 1.28 13.81
CA HIS A 278 19.87 0.52 14.90
C HIS A 278 18.38 0.18 14.66
N LEU A 279 17.68 0.91 13.79
CA LEU A 279 16.31 0.63 13.38
C LEU A 279 16.23 -0.26 12.12
N GLN A 280 17.35 -0.66 11.50
CA GLN A 280 17.33 -1.45 10.27
C GLN A 280 16.64 -2.82 10.44
N PRO A 281 16.88 -3.58 11.55
CA PRO A 281 16.15 -4.81 11.79
C PRO A 281 14.66 -4.54 12.00
N HIS A 282 13.82 -5.18 11.18
CA HIS A 282 12.37 -5.10 11.20
C HIS A 282 11.75 -6.49 11.36
N VAL A 283 10.53 -6.53 11.88
CA VAL A 283 9.67 -7.71 11.97
C VAL A 283 8.47 -7.53 11.05
N LEU A 284 8.09 -8.58 10.34
CA LEU A 284 6.94 -8.64 9.46
C LEU A 284 5.83 -9.50 10.06
N TYR A 285 4.61 -9.01 10.03
CA TYR A 285 3.39 -9.71 10.40
C TYR A 285 2.41 -9.72 9.22
N ARG A 286 1.56 -10.77 9.14
CA ARG A 286 0.57 -10.94 8.07
C ARG A 286 -0.81 -11.25 8.64
N LEU A 287 -1.86 -10.81 7.91
CA LEU A 287 -3.24 -11.15 8.20
C LEU A 287 -3.99 -11.31 6.87
N SER A 288 -4.67 -12.45 6.70
CA SER A 288 -5.62 -12.66 5.60
C SER A 288 -7.03 -12.22 6.01
N ALA A 289 -7.87 -11.90 5.03
CA ALA A 289 -9.27 -11.60 5.27
C ALA A 289 -9.99 -12.75 5.97
N ASP A 290 -9.74 -13.99 5.54
CA ASP A 290 -10.34 -15.19 6.14
C ASP A 290 -9.93 -15.38 7.61
N GLY A 291 -8.67 -15.11 7.95
CA GLY A 291 -8.17 -15.17 9.33
C GLY A 291 -8.75 -14.07 10.22
N ALA A 292 -8.98 -12.86 9.68
CA ALA A 292 -9.56 -11.76 10.44
C ALA A 292 -11.03 -11.99 10.85
N PHE A 293 -11.77 -12.75 10.05
CA PHE A 293 -13.19 -13.06 10.33
C PHE A 293 -13.38 -14.34 11.17
N ALA A 294 -12.37 -15.22 11.25
CA ALA A 294 -12.44 -16.44 12.05
C ALA A 294 -12.50 -16.15 13.57
N GLU A 295 -11.88 -15.08 14.05
CA GLU A 295 -11.90 -14.69 15.47
C GLU A 295 -13.13 -13.85 15.87
N GLY A 296 -13.91 -13.35 14.90
CA GLY A 296 -15.06 -12.46 15.15
C GLY A 296 -16.33 -13.16 15.63
N ASN A 297 -16.36 -14.48 15.75
CA ASN A 297 -17.58 -15.26 16.05
C ASN A 297 -17.68 -15.78 17.49
N GLN A 298 -16.87 -15.26 18.42
CA GLN A 298 -17.10 -15.46 19.86
C GLN A 298 -17.69 -14.19 20.47
N ALA A 299 -18.99 -14.09 20.45
CA ALA A 299 -19.71 -13.19 21.35
C ALA A 299 -19.39 -13.61 22.80
N PRO A 300 -19.15 -12.68 23.72
CA PRO A 300 -18.99 -13.04 25.13
C PRO A 300 -20.31 -13.63 25.61
N GLU A 301 -20.28 -14.90 26.00
CA GLU A 301 -21.38 -15.51 26.74
C GLU A 301 -21.53 -14.74 28.07
N ASP A 302 -22.68 -14.12 28.22
CA ASP A 302 -23.14 -13.47 29.44
C ASP A 302 -23.31 -14.54 30.54
N HIS A 303 -22.30 -14.76 31.35
CA HIS A 303 -22.48 -15.47 32.61
C HIS A 303 -23.15 -14.55 33.63
N ARG A 304 -24.49 -14.49 33.54
CA ARG A 304 -25.30 -14.15 34.70
C ARG A 304 -25.59 -15.45 35.49
N SER A 305 -25.02 -15.52 36.63
CA SER A 305 -25.56 -16.26 37.81
C SER A 305 -25.13 -15.56 39.07
#